data_65eff0817ac43141bf307e50d8b97976
#
_entry.id   65eff0817ac43141bf307e50d8b97976
#
_cell.length_a   1.000
_cell.length_b   1.000
_cell.length_c   1.000
_cell.angle_alpha   90.00
_cell.angle_beta   90.00
_cell.angle_gamma   90.00
#
_symmetry.space_group_name_H-M   'P 1'
#
loop_
_entity.id
_entity.type
_entity.pdbx_description
1 polymer ?
#
loop_
_entity_poly.entity_id
_entity_poly.type
_entity_poly.pdbx_seq_one_letter_code
_entity_poly.pdbx_strand_id
1 'polypeptide(L)'
;MQVYFIDNEQYFKKKVTWFDAKDKLVPDNDERAIFFARGVLETVRKLSWAPDIIHCHGWMTSLVPLYAKQMFQGDAHFENTKIISSIYDEGFNGTLNGSLHEKVAYDGISPELVQDIKLPTFDALNKIAMEHSDAVVCGSEALPTETQEAFNALTQPTMRYMEPELSSAEMTTFYDSILEGKQEAVEG
;
A
#
# COMPACT_ATOMS: atom_id res chain seq x y z
N MET A 1 -17.43 -13.02 4.29
CA MET A 1 -16.16 -12.31 4.49
C MET A 1 -15.28 -13.15 5.39
N GLN A 2 -14.01 -13.35 5.03
CA GLN A 2 -12.99 -13.97 5.89
C GLN A 2 -12.02 -12.88 6.37
N VAL A 3 -11.58 -13.00 7.62
CA VAL A 3 -10.63 -12.05 8.22
C VAL A 3 -9.42 -12.84 8.69
N TYR A 4 -8.24 -12.40 8.29
CA TYR A 4 -6.96 -12.97 8.70
C TYR A 4 -6.20 -11.98 9.55
N PHE A 5 -5.71 -12.44 10.70
CA PHE A 5 -4.87 -11.63 11.58
C PHE A 5 -3.41 -12.03 11.37
N ILE A 6 -2.59 -11.04 11.02
CA ILE A 6 -1.14 -11.21 10.96
C ILE A 6 -0.60 -10.77 12.31
N ASP A 7 -0.13 -11.72 13.11
CA ASP A 7 0.37 -11.47 14.45
C ASP A 7 1.86 -11.81 14.56
N ASN A 8 2.55 -11.05 15.40
CA ASN A 8 3.93 -11.27 15.78
C ASN A 8 4.17 -10.67 17.18
N GLU A 9 4.63 -11.50 18.12
CA GLU A 9 4.85 -11.05 19.50
C GLU A 9 5.86 -9.89 19.61
N GLN A 10 6.86 -9.84 18.74
CA GLN A 10 7.87 -8.79 18.75
C GLN A 10 7.27 -7.43 18.41
N TYR A 11 6.42 -7.37 17.37
CA TYR A 11 5.89 -6.13 16.83
C TYR A 11 4.53 -5.73 17.44
N PHE A 12 3.66 -6.68 17.77
CA PHE A 12 2.26 -6.41 18.11
C PHE A 12 1.87 -6.77 19.54
N LYS A 13 2.80 -7.31 20.36
CA LYS A 13 2.55 -7.57 21.79
C LYS A 13 2.25 -6.28 22.57
N LYS A 14 2.84 -5.16 22.18
CA LYS A 14 2.52 -3.85 22.75
C LYS A 14 1.14 -3.43 22.24
N LYS A 15 0.20 -3.13 23.13
CA LYS A 15 -1.13 -2.64 22.79
C LYS A 15 -1.11 -1.18 22.29
N VAL A 16 -0.26 -0.90 21.32
CA VAL A 16 -0.11 0.40 20.66
C VAL A 16 -0.16 0.15 19.16
N THR A 17 -0.88 0.99 18.44
CA THR A 17 -0.91 0.95 16.97
C THR A 17 0.32 1.64 16.40
N TRP A 18 0.22 2.90 16.06
CA TRP A 18 1.30 3.68 15.42
C TRP A 18 1.96 4.68 16.35
N PHE A 19 1.22 5.07 17.40
CA PHE A 19 1.67 6.02 18.40
C PHE A 19 1.69 5.40 19.78
N ASP A 20 2.64 5.83 20.60
CA ASP A 20 2.69 5.49 22.00
C ASP A 20 1.69 6.35 22.83
N ALA A 21 1.62 6.10 24.13
CA ALA A 21 0.73 6.86 25.03
C ALA A 21 1.08 8.36 25.14
N LYS A 22 2.14 8.82 24.49
CA LYS A 22 2.60 10.22 24.44
C LYS A 22 2.50 10.81 23.02
N ASP A 23 1.69 10.22 22.14
CA ASP A 23 1.53 10.58 20.74
C ASP A 23 2.84 10.62 19.94
N LYS A 24 3.83 9.80 20.32
CA LYS A 24 5.05 9.64 19.56
C LYS A 24 4.97 8.40 18.70
N LEU A 25 5.45 8.50 17.46
CA LEU A 25 5.60 7.35 16.58
C LEU A 25 6.37 6.24 17.28
N VAL A 26 5.84 5.04 17.19
CA VAL A 26 6.52 3.85 17.71
C VAL A 26 7.78 3.62 16.87
N PRO A 27 8.97 3.48 17.51
CA PRO A 27 10.24 3.48 16.79
C PRO A 27 10.43 2.37 15.75
N ASP A 28 9.71 1.26 15.88
CA ASP A 28 9.77 0.09 15.01
C ASP A 28 8.65 0.05 13.94
N ASN A 29 7.97 1.19 13.70
CA ASN A 29 6.89 1.26 12.70
C ASN A 29 7.38 0.96 11.27
N ASP A 30 8.61 1.24 10.94
CA ASP A 30 9.24 0.88 9.68
C ASP A 30 9.31 -0.66 9.50
N GLU A 31 9.77 -1.36 10.53
CA GLU A 31 9.83 -2.83 10.53
C GLU A 31 8.43 -3.46 10.55
N ARG A 32 7.47 -2.83 11.22
CA ARG A 32 6.06 -3.28 11.20
C ARG A 32 5.45 -3.16 9.82
N ALA A 33 5.71 -2.08 9.10
CA ALA A 33 5.24 -1.89 7.73
C ALA A 33 5.85 -2.94 6.78
N ILE A 34 7.16 -3.21 6.88
CA ILE A 34 7.82 -4.27 6.12
C ILE A 34 7.22 -5.65 6.47
N PHE A 35 7.12 -5.95 7.77
CA PHE A 35 6.57 -7.23 8.23
C PHE A 35 5.14 -7.44 7.73
N PHE A 36 4.31 -6.41 7.81
CA PHE A 36 2.92 -6.47 7.36
C PHE A 36 2.84 -6.69 5.84
N ALA A 37 3.58 -5.92 5.05
CA ALA A 37 3.57 -6.03 3.60
C ALA A 37 3.97 -7.44 3.13
N ARG A 38 5.07 -7.97 3.67
CA ARG A 38 5.51 -9.34 3.37
C ARG A 38 4.52 -10.39 3.88
N GLY A 39 4.04 -10.20 5.10
CA GLY A 39 3.12 -11.13 5.76
C GLY A 39 1.80 -11.31 5.00
N VAL A 40 1.24 -10.22 4.47
CA VAL A 40 0.03 -10.28 3.62
C VAL A 40 0.29 -11.11 2.37
N LEU A 41 1.33 -10.80 1.61
CA LEU A 41 1.63 -11.46 0.34
C LEU A 41 1.99 -12.95 0.55
N GLU A 42 2.80 -13.24 1.57
CA GLU A 42 3.12 -14.63 1.94
C GLU A 42 1.89 -15.41 2.40
N THR A 43 0.95 -14.78 3.09
CA THR A 43 -0.30 -15.41 3.51
C THR A 43 -1.15 -15.77 2.30
N VAL A 44 -1.33 -14.85 1.36
CA VAL A 44 -2.06 -15.08 0.11
C VAL A 44 -1.45 -16.27 -0.64
N ARG A 45 -0.13 -16.29 -0.80
CA ARG A 45 0.60 -17.37 -1.46
C ARG A 45 0.41 -18.72 -0.74
N LYS A 46 0.56 -18.76 0.59
CA LYS A 46 0.40 -20.00 1.38
C LYS A 46 -1.02 -20.54 1.36
N LEU A 47 -2.01 -19.69 1.23
CA LEU A 47 -3.40 -20.08 1.07
C LEU A 47 -3.72 -20.58 -0.35
N SER A 48 -2.75 -20.54 -1.26
CA SER A 48 -2.94 -20.84 -2.68
C SER A 48 -4.11 -20.06 -3.28
N TRP A 49 -4.22 -18.80 -2.88
CA TRP A 49 -5.26 -17.89 -3.33
C TRP A 49 -4.65 -16.91 -4.34
N ALA A 50 -5.24 -16.81 -5.53
CA ALA A 50 -4.87 -15.82 -6.54
C ALA A 50 -5.97 -14.74 -6.56
N PRO A 51 -5.80 -13.62 -5.84
CA PRO A 51 -6.81 -12.56 -5.82
C PRO A 51 -6.81 -11.79 -7.13
N ASP A 52 -7.98 -11.38 -7.61
CA ASP A 52 -8.10 -10.46 -8.74
C ASP A 52 -7.61 -9.06 -8.36
N ILE A 53 -7.93 -8.63 -7.13
CA ILE A 53 -7.54 -7.32 -6.58
C ILE A 53 -6.97 -7.48 -5.17
N ILE A 54 -5.87 -6.78 -4.90
CA ILE A 54 -5.40 -6.46 -3.56
C ILE A 54 -5.62 -4.96 -3.36
N HIS A 55 -6.51 -4.60 -2.42
CA HIS A 55 -6.78 -3.21 -2.08
C HIS A 55 -6.12 -2.85 -0.74
N CYS A 56 -5.15 -1.96 -0.81
CA CYS A 56 -4.36 -1.48 0.32
C CYS A 56 -4.97 -0.20 0.88
N HIS A 57 -5.07 -0.10 2.21
CA HIS A 57 -5.65 1.06 2.89
C HIS A 57 -4.66 1.68 3.87
N GLY A 58 -4.37 2.97 3.67
CA GLY A 58 -3.54 3.78 4.55
C GLY A 58 -2.04 3.47 4.51
N TRP A 59 -1.25 4.31 5.14
CA TRP A 59 0.20 4.34 5.03
C TRP A 59 0.92 3.08 5.53
N MET A 60 0.34 2.34 6.49
CA MET A 60 0.95 1.10 7.00
C MET A 60 1.03 0.02 5.93
N THR A 61 0.18 0.10 4.90
CA THR A 61 0.17 -0.82 3.76
C THR A 61 0.97 -0.32 2.56
N SER A 62 1.62 0.84 2.67
CA SER A 62 2.28 1.54 1.55
C SER A 62 3.34 0.73 0.82
N LEU A 63 3.97 -0.22 1.51
CA LEU A 63 4.99 -1.07 0.91
C LEU A 63 4.41 -2.30 0.19
N VAL A 64 3.13 -2.64 0.38
CA VAL A 64 2.51 -3.82 -0.25
C VAL A 64 2.60 -3.76 -1.78
N PRO A 65 2.25 -2.64 -2.46
CA PRO A 65 2.36 -2.53 -3.90
C PRO A 65 3.80 -2.77 -4.41
N LEU A 66 4.78 -2.14 -3.79
CA LEU A 66 6.19 -2.30 -4.13
C LEU A 66 6.63 -3.77 -4.00
N TYR A 67 6.33 -4.40 -2.86
CA TYR A 67 6.69 -5.79 -2.63
C TYR A 67 6.01 -6.74 -3.62
N ALA A 68 4.72 -6.54 -3.90
CA ALA A 68 3.98 -7.34 -4.87
C ALA A 68 4.60 -7.26 -6.27
N LYS A 69 4.98 -6.06 -6.72
CA LYS A 69 5.54 -5.82 -8.06
C LYS A 69 7.02 -6.23 -8.19
N GLN A 70 7.80 -6.23 -7.11
CA GLN A 70 9.24 -6.47 -7.17
C GLN A 70 9.62 -7.83 -6.60
N MET A 71 9.24 -8.14 -5.37
CA MET A 71 9.63 -9.37 -4.69
C MET A 71 8.83 -10.58 -5.16
N PHE A 72 7.56 -10.38 -5.50
CA PHE A 72 6.66 -11.44 -5.97
C PHE A 72 6.43 -11.41 -7.49
N GLN A 73 7.28 -10.69 -8.22
CA GLN A 73 7.24 -10.66 -9.68
C GLN A 73 7.45 -12.08 -10.25
N GLY A 74 6.53 -12.51 -11.12
CA GLY A 74 6.56 -13.86 -11.72
C GLY A 74 5.99 -14.97 -10.84
N ASP A 75 5.50 -14.67 -9.65
CA ASP A 75 4.72 -15.63 -8.85
C ASP A 75 3.29 -15.73 -9.43
N ALA A 76 2.91 -16.96 -9.80
CA ALA A 76 1.63 -17.24 -10.46
C ALA A 76 0.38 -16.78 -9.67
N HIS A 77 0.49 -16.62 -8.33
CA HIS A 77 -0.62 -16.14 -7.51
C HIS A 77 -0.88 -14.64 -7.74
N PHE A 78 0.13 -13.87 -8.19
CA PHE A 78 0.04 -12.41 -8.35
C PHE A 78 0.13 -11.94 -9.81
N GLU A 79 0.42 -12.84 -10.76
CA GLU A 79 0.61 -12.51 -12.18
C GLU A 79 -0.55 -11.69 -12.75
N ASN A 80 -1.75 -12.01 -12.32
CA ASN A 80 -2.98 -11.37 -12.77
C ASN A 80 -3.61 -10.40 -11.74
N THR A 81 -3.02 -10.23 -10.59
CA THR A 81 -3.55 -9.39 -9.51
C THR A 81 -3.36 -7.91 -9.82
N LYS A 82 -4.41 -7.12 -9.64
CA LYS A 82 -4.35 -5.67 -9.65
C LYS A 82 -4.15 -5.15 -8.23
N ILE A 83 -3.25 -4.21 -8.07
CA ILE A 83 -2.99 -3.56 -6.78
C ILE A 83 -3.62 -2.18 -6.79
N ILE A 84 -4.48 -1.91 -5.80
CA ILE A 84 -5.13 -0.61 -5.62
C ILE A 84 -4.71 -0.06 -4.26
N SER A 85 -4.40 1.23 -4.19
CA SER A 85 -4.11 1.91 -2.92
C SER A 85 -5.10 3.02 -2.65
N SER A 86 -5.75 2.98 -1.48
CA SER A 86 -6.50 4.12 -0.94
C SER A 86 -5.59 4.95 -0.04
N ILE A 87 -5.47 6.22 -0.38
CA ILE A 87 -4.65 7.21 0.31
C ILE A 87 -5.55 8.10 1.16
N TYR A 88 -5.17 8.29 2.41
CA TYR A 88 -5.94 9.05 3.41
C TYR A 88 -5.11 10.23 3.92
N ASP A 89 -5.76 11.16 4.60
CA ASP A 89 -5.12 12.27 5.32
C ASP A 89 -4.64 11.88 6.73
N GLU A 90 -5.09 10.72 7.23
CA GLU A 90 -4.70 10.17 8.52
C GLU A 90 -3.25 9.65 8.48
N GLY A 91 -2.33 10.49 8.92
CA GLY A 91 -0.91 10.25 8.85
C GLY A 91 -0.16 10.55 10.13
N PHE A 92 1.10 10.87 9.96
CA PHE A 92 2.00 11.24 11.04
C PHE A 92 2.91 12.40 10.65
N ASN A 93 3.36 13.15 11.65
CA ASN A 93 4.38 14.17 11.47
C ASN A 93 5.78 13.59 11.71
N GLY A 94 6.78 14.10 10.97
CA GLY A 94 8.16 13.64 11.06
C GLY A 94 8.43 12.46 10.14
N THR A 95 9.29 11.54 10.59
CA THR A 95 9.77 10.43 9.77
C THR A 95 9.76 9.11 10.54
N LEU A 96 9.60 8.01 9.85
CA LEU A 96 9.95 6.69 10.36
C LEU A 96 11.48 6.57 10.50
N ASN A 97 11.97 5.40 10.86
CA ASN A 97 13.40 5.14 10.94
C ASN A 97 14.05 5.31 9.56
N GLY A 98 15.09 6.15 9.47
CA GLY A 98 15.81 6.46 8.22
C GLY A 98 16.48 5.26 7.54
N SER A 99 16.63 4.13 8.22
CA SER A 99 17.13 2.89 7.62
C SER A 99 16.04 2.10 6.87
N LEU A 100 14.81 2.59 6.77
CA LEU A 100 13.71 1.90 6.07
C LEU A 100 14.12 1.48 4.66
N HIS A 101 14.69 2.39 3.87
CA HIS A 101 15.13 2.13 2.50
C HIS A 101 16.19 1.02 2.40
N GLU A 102 17.11 0.95 3.36
CA GLU A 102 18.15 -0.10 3.41
C GLU A 102 17.53 -1.47 3.74
N LYS A 103 16.57 -1.49 4.67
CA LYS A 103 15.84 -2.72 5.06
C LYS A 103 15.01 -3.26 3.89
N VAL A 104 14.33 -2.38 3.15
CA VAL A 104 13.55 -2.77 1.97
C VAL A 104 14.49 -3.25 0.84
N ALA A 105 15.60 -2.57 0.59
CA ALA A 105 16.59 -3.00 -0.39
C ALA A 105 17.24 -4.35 -0.03
N TYR A 106 17.42 -4.63 1.27
CA TYR A 106 17.95 -5.92 1.74
C TYR A 106 17.06 -7.10 1.33
N ASP A 107 15.76 -6.89 1.16
CA ASP A 107 14.81 -7.90 0.68
C ASP A 107 14.92 -8.18 -0.84
N GLY A 108 15.92 -7.60 -1.52
CA GLY A 108 16.19 -7.82 -2.94
C GLY A 108 15.50 -6.80 -3.86
N ILE A 109 14.90 -5.76 -3.30
CA ILE A 109 14.33 -4.65 -4.06
C ILE A 109 15.44 -3.68 -4.47
N SER A 110 15.43 -3.24 -5.74
CA SER A 110 16.45 -2.31 -6.25
C SER A 110 16.53 -1.04 -5.39
N PRO A 111 17.77 -0.64 -4.95
CA PRO A 111 17.95 0.60 -4.19
C PRO A 111 17.43 1.85 -4.90
N GLU A 112 17.33 1.82 -6.22
CA GLU A 112 16.80 2.94 -7.03
C GLU A 112 15.32 3.18 -6.76
N LEU A 113 14.54 2.11 -6.54
CA LEU A 113 13.10 2.16 -6.30
C LEU A 113 12.75 2.67 -4.89
N VAL A 114 13.70 2.71 -3.99
CA VAL A 114 13.49 3.11 -2.59
C VAL A 114 14.17 4.44 -2.23
N GLN A 115 14.59 5.22 -3.24
CA GLN A 115 15.28 6.50 -3.01
C GLN A 115 14.38 7.50 -2.26
N ASP A 116 13.11 7.55 -2.60
CA ASP A 116 12.16 8.51 -2.03
C ASP A 116 11.88 8.22 -0.55
N ILE A 117 12.04 6.99 -0.09
CA ILE A 117 11.90 6.61 1.32
C ILE A 117 13.22 6.60 2.12
N LYS A 118 14.28 7.26 1.63
CA LYS A 118 15.46 7.60 2.45
C LYS A 118 15.09 8.57 3.57
N LEU A 119 14.15 9.45 3.30
CA LEU A 119 13.48 10.27 4.30
C LEU A 119 12.02 9.79 4.39
N PRO A 120 11.72 8.77 5.22
CA PRO A 120 10.44 8.10 5.19
C PRO A 120 9.35 8.91 5.91
N THR A 121 8.95 10.01 5.30
CA THR A 121 7.81 10.83 5.70
C THR A 121 6.50 10.15 5.31
N PHE A 122 5.40 10.65 5.82
CA PHE A 122 4.07 10.23 5.42
C PHE A 122 3.84 10.39 3.90
N ASP A 123 4.25 11.53 3.34
CA ASP A 123 4.11 11.80 1.90
C ASP A 123 4.98 10.86 1.07
N ALA A 124 6.21 10.57 1.49
CA ALA A 124 7.10 9.63 0.81
C ALA A 124 6.53 8.21 0.79
N LEU A 125 5.89 7.76 1.88
CA LEU A 125 5.24 6.46 1.94
C LEU A 125 3.99 6.40 1.05
N ASN A 126 3.19 7.45 1.00
CA ASN A 126 2.05 7.52 0.10
C ASN A 126 2.50 7.54 -1.36
N LYS A 127 3.56 8.29 -1.67
CA LYS A 127 4.11 8.36 -3.03
C LYS A 127 4.55 7.00 -3.53
N ILE A 128 5.35 6.26 -2.75
CA ILE A 128 5.80 4.91 -3.15
C ILE A 128 4.63 3.93 -3.31
N ALA A 129 3.59 4.04 -2.47
CA ALA A 129 2.37 3.25 -2.64
C ALA A 129 1.67 3.55 -3.96
N MET A 130 1.49 4.84 -4.27
CA MET A 130 0.85 5.30 -5.51
C MET A 130 1.62 4.84 -6.75
N GLU A 131 2.94 5.04 -6.78
CA GLU A 131 3.80 4.73 -7.94
C GLU A 131 3.81 3.24 -8.30
N HIS A 132 3.58 2.36 -7.33
CA HIS A 132 3.59 0.91 -7.54
C HIS A 132 2.20 0.28 -7.60
N SER A 133 1.13 1.09 -7.55
CA SER A 133 -0.25 0.63 -7.68
C SER A 133 -0.74 0.69 -9.12
N ASP A 134 -1.62 -0.24 -9.49
CA ASP A 134 -2.29 -0.24 -10.80
C ASP A 134 -3.41 0.82 -10.86
N ALA A 135 -3.96 1.20 -9.68
CA ALA A 135 -4.93 2.28 -9.56
C ALA A 135 -4.87 2.89 -8.14
N VAL A 136 -5.34 4.12 -7.98
CA VAL A 136 -5.28 4.84 -6.71
C VAL A 136 -6.61 5.50 -6.39
N VAL A 137 -7.02 5.39 -5.13
CA VAL A 137 -8.25 6.01 -4.60
C VAL A 137 -7.88 7.09 -3.60
N CYS A 138 -8.47 8.26 -3.73
CA CYS A 138 -8.45 9.30 -2.70
C CYS A 138 -9.49 8.93 -1.64
N GLY A 139 -9.05 8.59 -0.44
CA GLY A 139 -9.89 8.12 0.66
C GLY A 139 -10.34 9.22 1.62
N SER A 140 -9.86 10.47 1.43
CA SER A 140 -10.23 11.62 2.26
C SER A 140 -10.61 12.82 1.40
N GLU A 141 -11.44 13.72 1.93
CA GLU A 141 -11.90 14.92 1.23
C GLU A 141 -10.73 15.82 0.79
N ALA A 142 -9.69 15.91 1.61
CA ALA A 142 -8.45 16.61 1.32
C ALA A 142 -7.25 15.77 1.75
N LEU A 143 -6.20 15.77 0.94
CA LEU A 143 -4.91 15.15 1.26
C LEU A 143 -3.89 16.24 1.64
N PRO A 144 -2.82 15.90 2.38
CA PRO A 144 -1.67 16.80 2.54
C PRO A 144 -1.15 17.27 1.19
N THR A 145 -0.63 18.50 1.14
CA THR A 145 -0.30 19.18 -0.12
C THR A 145 0.61 18.37 -1.03
N GLU A 146 1.71 17.84 -0.50
CA GLU A 146 2.66 17.02 -1.29
C GLU A 146 2.01 15.72 -1.79
N THR A 147 1.24 15.04 -0.94
CA THR A 147 0.49 13.84 -1.32
C THR A 147 -0.55 14.15 -2.40
N GLN A 148 -1.27 15.30 -2.29
CA GLN A 148 -2.26 15.73 -3.27
C GLN A 148 -1.61 16.06 -4.63
N GLU A 149 -0.46 16.73 -4.63
CA GLU A 149 0.30 17.01 -5.85
C GLU A 149 0.75 15.71 -6.53
N ALA A 150 1.28 14.75 -5.75
CA ALA A 150 1.65 13.44 -6.25
C ALA A 150 0.44 12.68 -6.81
N PHE A 151 -0.71 12.69 -6.13
CA PHE A 151 -1.96 12.08 -6.61
C PHE A 151 -2.43 12.70 -7.93
N ASN A 152 -2.37 14.02 -8.07
CA ASN A 152 -2.80 14.73 -9.27
C ASN A 152 -1.86 14.47 -10.48
N ALA A 153 -0.62 14.07 -10.24
CA ALA A 153 0.37 13.76 -11.28
C ALA A 153 0.29 12.32 -11.78
N LEU A 154 -0.56 11.48 -11.18
CA LEU A 154 -0.71 10.08 -11.58
C LEU A 154 -1.27 9.94 -12.98
N THR A 155 -0.77 8.93 -13.71
CA THR A 155 -1.22 8.59 -15.06
C THR A 155 -2.10 7.35 -15.09
N GLN A 156 -2.00 6.49 -14.09
CA GLN A 156 -2.87 5.33 -13.93
C GLN A 156 -4.28 5.76 -13.47
N PRO A 157 -5.29 4.88 -13.57
CA PRO A 157 -6.65 5.15 -13.13
C PRO A 157 -6.71 5.65 -11.67
N THR A 158 -7.46 6.72 -11.47
CA THR A 158 -7.67 7.28 -10.14
C THR A 158 -9.15 7.46 -9.84
N MET A 159 -9.54 7.26 -8.60
CA MET A 159 -10.87 7.60 -8.09
C MET A 159 -10.73 8.71 -7.04
N ARG A 160 -11.48 9.80 -7.22
CA ARG A 160 -11.53 10.89 -6.25
C ARG A 160 -12.34 10.50 -5.02
N TYR A 161 -12.15 11.26 -3.94
CA TYR A 161 -12.95 11.10 -2.74
C TYR A 161 -14.44 11.17 -3.03
N MET A 162 -15.16 10.30 -2.38
CA MET A 162 -16.62 10.24 -2.42
C MET A 162 -17.14 9.99 -1.00
N GLU A 163 -18.28 10.59 -0.70
CA GLU A 163 -18.98 10.34 0.57
C GLU A 163 -19.28 8.85 0.76
N PRO A 164 -19.18 8.32 2.01
CA PRO A 164 -19.31 6.90 2.30
C PRO A 164 -20.61 6.26 1.76
N GLU A 165 -21.72 7.01 1.75
CA GLU A 165 -23.03 6.55 1.27
C GLU A 165 -23.04 6.22 -0.23
N LEU A 166 -22.22 6.89 -1.00
CA LEU A 166 -22.11 6.72 -2.46
C LEU A 166 -20.97 5.79 -2.86
N SER A 167 -19.99 5.59 -1.97
CA SER A 167 -18.71 4.96 -2.31
C SER A 167 -18.81 3.48 -2.69
N SER A 168 -19.78 2.73 -2.17
CA SER A 168 -19.83 1.27 -2.37
C SER A 168 -20.13 0.86 -3.82
N ALA A 169 -21.12 1.48 -4.46
CA ALA A 169 -21.47 1.16 -5.85
C ALA A 169 -20.38 1.66 -6.82
N GLU A 170 -19.89 2.86 -6.57
CA GLU A 170 -18.85 3.48 -7.40
C GLU A 170 -17.52 2.72 -7.28
N MET A 171 -17.18 2.23 -6.08
CA MET A 171 -16.00 1.39 -5.87
C MET A 171 -16.11 0.08 -6.65
N THR A 172 -17.28 -0.54 -6.69
CA THR A 172 -17.52 -1.74 -7.50
C THR A 172 -17.31 -1.45 -8.98
N THR A 173 -17.90 -0.37 -9.48
CA THR A 173 -17.71 0.07 -10.88
C THR A 173 -16.24 0.36 -11.18
N PHE A 174 -15.52 0.98 -10.24
CA PHE A 174 -14.09 1.25 -10.38
C PHE A 174 -13.29 -0.04 -10.46
N TYR A 175 -13.56 -1.03 -9.58
CA TYR A 175 -12.90 -2.34 -9.67
C TYR A 175 -13.14 -3.02 -11.00
N ASP A 176 -14.38 -3.04 -11.48
CA ASP A 176 -14.73 -3.65 -12.75
C ASP A 176 -13.94 -3.00 -13.91
N SER A 177 -13.85 -1.65 -13.94
CA SER A 177 -13.07 -0.94 -14.94
C SER A 177 -11.57 -1.28 -14.93
N ILE A 178 -10.98 -1.49 -13.74
CA ILE A 178 -9.56 -1.89 -13.60
C ILE A 178 -9.34 -3.33 -14.07
N LEU A 179 -10.31 -4.20 -13.88
CA LEU A 179 -10.26 -5.60 -14.33
C LEU A 179 -10.51 -5.72 -15.83
N GLU A 180 -11.46 -4.96 -16.39
CA GLU A 180 -11.79 -4.95 -17.83
C GLU A 180 -10.63 -4.43 -18.69
N GLY A 181 -9.90 -3.41 -18.24
CA GLY A 181 -8.69 -2.94 -18.92
C GLY A 181 -7.60 -4.01 -19.13
N LYS A 182 -7.77 -5.17 -18.53
CA LYS A 182 -6.99 -6.39 -18.75
C LYS A 182 -7.44 -7.18 -20.00
N GLN A 183 -8.72 -7.15 -20.34
CA GLN A 183 -9.26 -7.93 -21.45
C GLN A 183 -8.86 -7.35 -22.80
N GLU A 184 -8.81 -6.04 -22.94
CA GLU A 184 -8.35 -5.38 -24.16
C GLU A 184 -6.88 -5.59 -24.49
N ALA A 185 -6.03 -5.81 -23.46
CA ALA A 185 -4.59 -6.06 -23.65
C ALA A 185 -4.25 -7.50 -24.08
N VAL A 186 -5.18 -8.44 -23.95
CA VAL A 186 -5.00 -9.87 -24.30
C VAL A 186 -5.52 -10.18 -25.70
N GLU A 187 -6.39 -9.35 -26.26
CA GLU A 187 -6.98 -9.54 -27.62
C GLU A 187 -6.23 -8.81 -28.72
N GLY A 188 -5.14 -8.10 -28.46
CA GLY A 188 -4.26 -7.39 -29.40
C GLY A 188 -2.93 -8.10 -29.60
#